data_110917d38740f011e6f51e32d3dfa4c6
#
_entry.id   110917d38740f011e6f51e32d3dfa4c6
#
_cell.length_a   1.000
_cell.length_b   1.000
_cell.length_c   1.000
_cell.angle_alpha   90.00
_cell.angle_beta   90.00
_cell.angle_gamma   90.00
#
_symmetry.space_group_name_H-M   'P 1'
#
loop_
_entity.id
_entity.type
_entity.pdbx_description
1 polymer ?
#
loop_
_entity_poly.entity_id
_entity_poly.type
_entity_poly.pdbx_seq_one_letter_code
_entity_poly.pdbx_strand_id
1 'polypeptide(L)' 'MVTVKVNTISKASGNNVAMQVPLNLKSYDTTARDALTSSAGDVIYNTDDNKVQFYNGTSWNDL' A
#
# COMPACT_ATOMS: atom_id res chain seq x y z
N MET A 1 2.22 -1.69 24.13
CA MET A 1 2.41 -1.55 22.68
C MET A 1 2.58 -0.07 22.32
N VAL A 2 3.55 0.21 21.49
CA VAL A 2 3.74 1.57 20.98
C VAL A 2 3.19 1.65 19.57
N THR A 3 2.35 2.65 19.32
CA THR A 3 1.82 2.92 17.99
C THR A 3 2.47 4.19 17.46
N VAL A 4 3.06 4.10 16.27
CA VAL A 4 3.65 5.25 15.58
C VAL A 4 2.73 5.63 14.43
N LYS A 5 2.28 6.89 14.43
CA LYS A 5 1.44 7.43 13.36
C LYS A 5 2.25 8.47 12.62
N VAL A 6 2.50 8.24 11.33
CA VAL A 6 3.32 9.14 10.52
C VAL A 6 2.61 9.44 9.20
N ASN A 7 2.76 10.65 8.70
CA ASN A 7 2.29 11.03 7.38
C ASN A 7 3.37 10.87 6.31
N THR A 8 4.60 10.77 6.72
CA THR A 8 5.74 10.65 5.83
C THR A 8 6.69 9.60 6.36
N ILE A 9 7.13 8.72 5.48
CA ILE A 9 8.20 7.77 5.76
C ILE A 9 9.45 8.27 5.05
N SER A 10 10.51 8.54 5.82
CA SER A 10 11.76 9.06 5.28
C SER A 10 12.91 8.15 5.63
N LYS A 11 13.92 8.15 4.78
CA LYS A 11 15.14 7.39 5.05
C LYS A 11 15.94 8.05 6.19
N ALA A 12 16.55 7.21 7.02
CA ALA A 12 17.48 7.69 8.04
C ALA A 12 18.86 7.92 7.45
N SER A 13 19.26 7.10 6.50
CA SER A 13 20.54 7.19 5.77
C SER A 13 20.44 6.43 4.46
N GLY A 14 21.32 6.73 3.51
CA GLY A 14 21.30 6.07 2.21
C GLY A 14 20.13 6.52 1.34
N ASN A 15 19.82 5.76 0.30
CA ASN A 15 18.79 6.09 -0.67
C ASN A 15 17.49 5.28 -0.52
N ASN A 16 17.48 4.30 0.36
CA ASN A 16 16.34 3.39 0.51
C ASN A 16 15.93 3.27 1.97
N VAL A 17 14.65 2.96 2.18
CA VAL A 17 14.17 2.54 3.49
C VAL A 17 14.19 1.01 3.50
N ALA A 18 15.03 0.43 4.35
CA ALA A 18 15.16 -1.02 4.49
C ALA A 18 14.25 -1.51 5.62
N MET A 19 13.40 -2.47 5.31
CA MET A 19 12.50 -3.09 6.29
C MET A 19 13.15 -4.32 6.90
N GLN A 20 13.06 -4.43 8.22
CA GLN A 20 13.59 -5.61 8.94
C GLN A 20 12.56 -6.73 9.02
N VAL A 21 11.31 -6.45 8.73
CA VAL A 21 10.18 -7.38 8.76
C VAL A 21 9.31 -7.14 7.54
N PRO A 22 8.47 -8.10 7.16
CA PRO A 22 7.55 -7.86 6.04
C PRO A 22 6.62 -6.70 6.31
N LEU A 23 6.34 -5.91 5.27
CA LEU A 23 5.35 -4.85 5.32
C LEU A 23 3.96 -5.45 5.07
N ASN A 24 3.04 -5.26 6.02
CA ASN A 24 1.66 -5.72 5.86
C ASN A 24 0.85 -4.60 5.22
N LEU A 25 0.52 -4.75 3.95
CA LEU A 25 -0.26 -3.77 3.22
C LEU A 25 -1.71 -3.78 3.68
N LYS A 26 -2.39 -2.64 3.56
CA LYS A 26 -3.82 -2.57 3.85
C LYS A 26 -4.56 -3.48 2.87
N SER A 27 -5.45 -4.31 3.40
CA SER A 27 -6.21 -5.27 2.62
C SER A 27 -7.61 -4.73 2.31
N TYR A 28 -8.06 -4.94 1.09
CA TYR A 28 -9.41 -4.62 0.64
C TYR A 28 -9.91 -5.73 -0.26
N ASP A 29 -11.23 -6.01 -0.25
CA ASP A 29 -11.82 -6.75 -1.34
C ASP A 29 -12.05 -5.81 -2.53
N THR A 30 -12.47 -6.36 -3.67
CA THR A 30 -12.65 -5.55 -4.89
C THR A 30 -13.68 -4.45 -4.70
N THR A 31 -14.78 -4.73 -4.00
CA THR A 31 -15.83 -3.75 -3.76
C THR A 31 -15.33 -2.59 -2.89
N ALA A 32 -14.64 -2.89 -1.81
CA ALA A 32 -14.08 -1.87 -0.93
C ALA A 32 -12.97 -1.08 -1.64
N ARG A 33 -12.13 -1.76 -2.44
CA ARG A 33 -11.09 -1.09 -3.24
C ARG A 33 -11.70 -0.07 -4.18
N ASP A 34 -12.76 -0.43 -4.89
CA ASP A 34 -13.39 0.44 -5.89
C ASP A 34 -14.10 1.63 -5.24
N ALA A 35 -14.39 1.57 -3.94
CA ALA A 35 -14.98 2.67 -3.20
C ALA A 35 -13.95 3.68 -2.69
N LEU A 36 -12.65 3.38 -2.81
CA LEU A 36 -11.59 4.28 -2.35
C LEU A 36 -11.44 5.48 -3.27
N THR A 37 -11.09 6.62 -2.66
CA THR A 37 -10.57 7.76 -3.41
C THR A 37 -9.06 7.57 -3.54
N SER A 38 -8.63 7.05 -4.68
CA SER A 38 -7.26 6.59 -4.86
C SER A 38 -6.41 7.60 -5.61
N SER A 39 -5.12 7.61 -5.31
CA SER A 39 -4.12 8.41 -5.99
C SER A 39 -3.10 7.50 -6.65
N ALA A 40 -2.51 7.95 -7.75
CA ALA A 40 -1.47 7.19 -8.43
C ALA A 40 -0.34 6.82 -7.46
N GLY A 41 0.05 5.58 -7.48
CA GLY A 41 1.07 5.06 -6.57
C GLY A 41 0.54 4.40 -5.31
N ASP A 42 -0.77 4.45 -5.07
CA ASP A 42 -1.35 3.71 -3.95
C ASP A 42 -1.20 2.21 -4.19
N VAL A 43 -0.88 1.48 -3.13
CA VAL A 43 -0.64 0.04 -3.17
C VAL A 43 -1.45 -0.63 -2.09
N ILE A 44 -2.19 -1.68 -2.44
CA ILE A 44 -3.00 -2.46 -1.50
C ILE A 44 -2.81 -3.96 -1.75
N TYR A 45 -3.35 -4.75 -0.82
CA TYR A 45 -3.52 -6.19 -1.04
C TYR A 45 -5.00 -6.47 -1.30
N ASN A 46 -5.32 -7.05 -2.47
CA ASN A 46 -6.70 -7.41 -2.82
C ASN A 46 -6.99 -8.82 -2.34
N THR A 47 -7.93 -8.96 -1.39
CA THR A 47 -8.25 -10.26 -0.78
C THR A 47 -9.11 -11.15 -1.67
N ASP A 48 -9.83 -10.59 -2.64
CA ASP A 48 -10.60 -11.39 -3.60
C ASP A 48 -9.68 -12.13 -4.56
N ASP A 49 -8.63 -11.45 -5.03
CA ASP A 49 -7.69 -11.99 -6.00
C ASP A 49 -6.43 -12.58 -5.37
N ASN A 50 -6.20 -12.31 -4.07
CA ASN A 50 -4.97 -12.66 -3.36
C ASN A 50 -3.73 -12.11 -4.06
N LYS A 51 -3.79 -10.84 -4.43
CA LYS A 51 -2.72 -10.16 -5.17
C LYS A 51 -2.47 -8.76 -4.63
N VAL A 52 -1.22 -8.33 -4.73
CA VAL A 52 -0.85 -6.94 -4.52
C VAL A 52 -1.24 -6.17 -5.77
N GLN A 53 -1.88 -5.02 -5.59
CA GLN A 53 -2.32 -4.16 -6.70
C GLN A 53 -1.89 -2.73 -6.47
N PHE A 54 -1.67 -2.00 -7.56
CA PHE A 54 -1.33 -0.59 -7.50
C PHE A 54 -2.28 0.22 -8.37
N TYR A 55 -2.49 1.47 -7.96
CA TYR A 55 -3.30 2.41 -8.71
C TYR A 55 -2.39 3.28 -9.58
N ASN A 56 -2.63 3.29 -10.88
CA ASN A 56 -1.79 4.05 -11.82
C ASN A 56 -2.30 5.48 -12.08
N GLY A 57 -3.32 5.91 -11.36
CA GLY A 57 -3.99 7.19 -11.57
C GLY A 57 -5.29 7.08 -12.34
N THR A 58 -5.57 5.94 -12.95
CA THR A 58 -6.78 5.67 -13.72
C THR A 58 -7.45 4.39 -13.31
N SER A 59 -6.68 3.34 -13.06
CA SER A 59 -7.22 2.03 -12.73
C SER A 59 -6.27 1.25 -11.82
N TRP A 60 -6.81 0.20 -11.18
CA TRP A 60 -6.04 -0.72 -10.38
C TRP A 60 -5.46 -1.82 -11.26
N ASN A 61 -4.20 -2.15 -11.02
CA ASN A 61 -3.48 -3.15 -11.80
C ASN A 61 -2.76 -4.12 -10.87
N ASP A 62 -2.64 -5.37 -11.30
CA ASP A 62 -1.84 -6.35 -10.58
C ASP A 62 -0.36 -5.99 -10.69
N LEU A 63 0.32 -6.19 -9.57
CA LEU A 63 1.75 -5.93 -9.52
C LEU A 63 2.53 -7.05 -10.22
#